data_e52f0691f7c9a2a6f0aa127e0133f55e
#
_entry.id   e52f0691f7c9a2a6f0aa127e0133f55e
#
_cell.length_a   1.000
_cell.length_b   1.000
_cell.length_c   1.000
_cell.angle_alpha   90.00
_cell.angle_beta   90.00
_cell.angle_gamma   90.00
#
_symmetry.space_group_name_H-M   'P 1'
#
loop_
_entity.id
_entity.type
_entity.pdbx_description
1 polymer ?
#
loop_
_entity_poly.entity_id
_entity_poly.type
_entity_poly.pdbx_seq_one_letter_code
_entity_poly.pdbx_strand_id
1 'polypeptide(L)' 'MADDAAEATGIHCRLDELLLERGMTLIRLSELVGISVVNLSVLKNDRARAIRYSTLAAVCAALDCEVGDLLVRHG' A
#
# COMPACT_ATOMS: atom_id res chain seq x y z
N MET A 1 -15.67 -11.59 10.65
CA MET A 1 -15.38 -11.04 10.54
C MET A 1 -15.26 -10.12 10.31
N ALA A 2 -15.06 -10.06 10.45
CA ALA A 2 -14.83 -9.30 10.29
C ALA A 2 -14.64 -8.62 9.93
N ASP A 3 -14.53 -8.62 9.70
CA ASP A 3 -14.06 -8.11 9.39
C ASP A 3 -13.50 -6.92 9.13
N ASP A 4 -12.83 -7.23 8.80
CA ASP A 4 -11.79 -6.24 8.63
C ASP A 4 -12.30 -5.05 7.91
N ALA A 5 -13.10 -5.31 6.94
CA ALA A 5 -13.74 -4.26 6.19
C ALA A 5 -14.59 -3.38 7.08
N ALA A 6 -14.94 -3.90 8.26
CA ALA A 6 -15.75 -3.15 9.21
C ALA A 6 -14.93 -2.10 9.96
N GLU A 7 -13.62 -2.16 9.86
CA GLU A 7 -12.77 -1.16 10.51
C GLU A 7 -12.60 0.05 9.60
N ALA A 8 -13.61 0.85 9.48
CA ALA A 8 -13.55 2.02 8.62
C ALA A 8 -12.75 3.11 9.33
N THR A 9 -11.47 3.14 9.08
CA THR A 9 -10.56 4.11 9.71
C THR A 9 -10.48 5.44 8.98
N GLY A 10 -10.94 5.48 7.74
CA GLY A 10 -10.74 6.63 6.88
C GLY A 10 -9.36 6.67 6.25
N ILE A 11 -8.51 5.70 6.53
CA ILE A 11 -7.18 5.63 5.91
C ILE A 11 -7.29 4.91 4.58
N HIS A 12 -6.75 5.54 3.55
CA HIS A 12 -6.70 4.98 2.19
C HIS A 12 -5.25 4.85 1.75
N CYS A 13 -4.90 3.68 1.21
CA CYS A 13 -3.59 3.46 0.63
C CYS A 13 -3.66 3.75 -0.87
N ARG A 14 -2.89 4.72 -1.32
CA ARG A 14 -2.88 5.14 -2.73
C ARG A 14 -1.94 4.31 -3.58
N LEU A 15 -1.70 3.06 -3.18
CA LEU A 15 -0.74 2.21 -3.88
C LEU A 15 -1.14 2.02 -5.34
N ASP A 16 -2.43 1.77 -5.60
CA ASP A 16 -2.92 1.54 -6.95
C ASP A 16 -2.71 2.79 -7.83
N GLU A 17 -3.06 3.95 -7.29
CA GLU A 17 -2.88 5.21 -8.00
C GLU A 17 -1.41 5.48 -8.30
N LEU A 18 -0.54 5.24 -7.32
CA LEU A 18 0.90 5.48 -7.49
C LEU A 18 1.51 4.52 -8.51
N LEU A 19 1.09 3.26 -8.49
CA LEU A 19 1.55 2.29 -9.49
C LEU A 19 1.17 2.75 -10.89
N LEU A 20 -0.06 3.21 -11.04
CA LEU A 20 -0.54 3.70 -12.33
C LEU A 20 0.26 4.91 -12.78
N GLU A 21 0.50 5.87 -11.88
CA GLU A 21 1.26 7.07 -12.19
C GLU A 21 2.69 6.76 -12.63
N ARG A 22 3.29 5.73 -12.03
CA ARG A 22 4.67 5.35 -12.34
C ARG A 22 4.79 4.33 -13.46
N GLY A 23 3.66 3.87 -14.01
CA GLY A 23 3.68 2.83 -15.04
C GLY A 23 4.27 1.53 -14.53
N MET A 24 4.03 1.19 -13.27
CA MET A 24 4.59 0.00 -12.63
C MET A 24 3.48 -0.97 -12.27
N THR A 25 3.75 -2.27 -12.42
CA THR A 25 2.80 -3.30 -12.03
C THR A 25 3.02 -3.70 -10.57
N LEU A 26 1.99 -4.29 -9.97
CA LEU A 26 2.10 -4.81 -8.61
C LEU A 26 3.14 -5.93 -8.52
N ILE A 27 3.23 -6.76 -9.56
CA ILE A 27 4.21 -7.84 -9.63
C ILE A 27 5.63 -7.27 -9.62
N ARG A 28 5.86 -6.20 -10.40
CA ARG A 28 7.17 -5.56 -10.43
C ARG A 28 7.53 -4.96 -9.08
N LEU A 29 6.57 -4.30 -8.45
CA LEU A 29 6.80 -3.75 -7.11
C LEU A 29 7.16 -4.87 -6.13
N SER A 30 6.43 -5.98 -6.19
CA SER A 30 6.70 -7.15 -5.35
C SER A 30 8.15 -7.60 -5.49
N GLU A 31 8.64 -7.67 -6.73
CA GLU A 31 10.03 -8.05 -6.99
C GLU A 31 11.02 -7.07 -6.40
N LEU A 32 10.72 -5.79 -6.51
CA LEU A 32 11.63 -4.74 -6.03
C LEU A 32 11.73 -4.69 -4.51
N VAL A 33 10.62 -4.91 -3.82
CA VAL A 33 10.59 -4.73 -2.36
C VAL A 33 10.67 -6.05 -1.59
N GLY A 34 10.55 -7.19 -2.28
CA GLY A 34 10.61 -8.49 -1.62
C GLY A 34 9.39 -8.81 -0.76
N ILE A 35 8.25 -8.22 -1.09
CA ILE A 35 6.99 -8.45 -0.40
C ILE A 35 6.04 -9.13 -1.38
N SER A 36 5.30 -10.14 -0.92
CA SER A 36 4.43 -10.91 -1.82
C SER A 36 3.33 -10.05 -2.43
N VAL A 37 2.91 -10.44 -3.63
CA VAL A 37 1.80 -9.77 -4.31
C VAL A 37 0.54 -9.81 -3.44
N VAL A 38 0.32 -10.93 -2.73
CA VAL A 38 -0.84 -11.08 -1.84
C VAL A 38 -0.81 -10.01 -0.76
N ASN A 39 0.33 -9.83 -0.10
CA ASN A 39 0.45 -8.83 0.97
C ASN A 39 0.29 -7.41 0.42
N LEU A 40 0.85 -7.13 -0.74
CA LEU A 40 0.68 -5.84 -1.38
C LEU A 40 -0.77 -5.60 -1.78
N SER A 41 -1.49 -6.65 -2.20
CA SER A 41 -2.91 -6.54 -2.55
C SER A 41 -3.76 -6.21 -1.33
N VAL A 42 -3.44 -6.77 -0.18
CA VAL A 42 -4.13 -6.45 1.07
C VAL A 42 -3.98 -4.95 1.34
N LEU A 43 -2.77 -4.44 1.16
CA LEU A 43 -2.47 -3.02 1.39
C LEU A 43 -3.21 -2.13 0.38
N LYS A 44 -3.14 -2.48 -0.89
CA LYS A 44 -3.74 -1.67 -1.96
C LYS A 44 -5.27 -1.61 -1.90
N ASN A 45 -5.88 -2.62 -1.29
CA ASN A 45 -7.34 -2.68 -1.15
C ASN A 45 -7.83 -2.17 0.20
N ASP A 46 -6.98 -1.47 0.93
CA ASP A 46 -7.31 -0.86 2.23
C ASP A 46 -7.72 -1.89 3.29
N ARG A 47 -7.20 -3.11 3.19
CA ARG A 47 -7.53 -4.19 4.11
C ARG A 47 -6.46 -4.44 5.16
N ALA A 48 -5.33 -3.72 5.07
CA ALA A 48 -4.27 -3.89 6.05
C ALA A 48 -4.69 -3.27 7.37
N ARG A 49 -4.52 -4.01 8.46
CA ARG A 49 -4.78 -3.51 9.81
C ARG A 49 -3.57 -2.80 10.38
N ALA A 50 -2.41 -3.17 9.88
CA ALA A 50 -1.14 -2.59 10.31
C ALA A 50 -0.16 -2.72 9.18
N ILE A 51 0.85 -1.88 9.19
CA ILE A 51 1.93 -1.94 8.24
C ILE A 51 3.24 -1.74 9.01
N ARG A 52 4.22 -2.55 8.70
CA ARG A 52 5.55 -2.40 9.30
C ARG A 52 6.23 -1.19 8.69
N TYR A 53 6.98 -0.46 9.50
CA TYR A 53 7.74 0.68 9.00
C TYR A 53 8.73 0.26 7.90
N SER A 54 9.32 -0.94 8.04
CA SER A 54 10.23 -1.45 7.00
C SER A 54 9.53 -1.64 5.66
N THR A 55 8.29 -2.15 5.68
CA THR A 55 7.47 -2.31 4.48
C THR A 55 7.15 -0.94 3.88
N LEU A 56 6.70 -0.02 4.73
CA LEU A 56 6.34 1.33 4.32
C LEU A 56 7.53 2.03 3.66
N ALA A 57 8.70 1.95 4.30
CA ALA A 57 9.93 2.55 3.78
C ALA A 57 10.31 1.96 2.42
N ALA A 58 10.23 0.62 2.29
CA ALA A 58 10.61 -0.06 1.05
C ALA A 58 9.69 0.33 -0.10
N VAL A 59 8.39 0.38 0.15
CA VAL A 59 7.41 0.75 -0.88
C VAL A 59 7.61 2.20 -1.31
N CYS A 60 7.78 3.10 -0.35
CA CYS A 60 8.00 4.51 -0.66
C CYS A 60 9.29 4.72 -1.46
N ALA A 61 10.36 3.99 -1.11
CA ALA A 61 11.61 4.07 -1.83
C ALA A 61 11.46 3.57 -3.27
N ALA A 62 10.77 2.44 -3.45
CA ALA A 62 10.58 1.86 -4.78
C ALA A 62 9.72 2.75 -5.67
N LEU A 63 8.77 3.46 -5.09
CA LEU A 63 7.87 4.34 -5.83
C LEU A 63 8.35 5.80 -5.85
N ASP A 64 9.45 6.08 -5.18
CA ASP A 64 10.01 7.43 -5.08
C ASP A 64 8.93 8.41 -4.61
N CYS A 65 8.34 8.10 -3.46
CA CYS A 65 7.28 8.94 -2.89
C CYS A 65 7.47 9.05 -1.38
N GLU A 66 6.75 9.98 -0.79
CA GLU A 66 6.71 10.16 0.65
C GLU A 66 5.58 9.34 1.26
N VAL A 67 5.64 9.11 2.56
CA VAL A 67 4.60 8.37 3.28
C VAL A 67 3.24 9.04 3.07
N GLY A 68 3.20 10.36 3.10
CA GLY A 68 1.96 11.11 2.90
C GLY A 68 1.39 11.03 1.50
N ASP A 69 2.20 10.59 0.52
CA ASP A 69 1.72 10.33 -0.83
C ASP A 69 1.06 8.96 -0.91
N LEU A 70 1.49 8.03 -0.07
CA LEU A 70 1.03 6.64 -0.09
C LEU A 70 -0.19 6.43 0.81
N LEU A 71 -0.16 6.98 2.01
CA LEU A 71 -1.23 6.82 2.98
C LEU A 71 -1.89 8.17 3.24
N VAL A 72 -3.19 8.23 3.01
CA VAL A 72 -3.95 9.46 3.21
C VAL A 72 -5.15 9.17 4.10
N ARG A 73 -5.63 10.21 4.76
CA ARG A 73 -6.80 10.09 5.61
C ARG A 73 -7.96 10.87 5.00
N HIS A 74 -9.07 10.19 4.85
CA HIS A 74 -10.32 10.78 4.38
C HIS A 74 -11.29 10.89 5.53
N GLY A 75 -11.92 11.98 5.63
CA GLY A 75 -12.88 12.23 6.67
C GLY A 75 -12.31 12.95 7.84
#